data_83d1f22b7540f0208a4acb0b86e5281c
#
_entry.id   83d1f22b7540f0208a4acb0b86e5281c
#
_cell.length_a   1.000
_cell.length_b   1.000
_cell.length_c   1.000
_cell.angle_alpha   90.00
_cell.angle_beta   90.00
_cell.angle_gamma   90.00
#
_symmetry.space_group_name_H-M   'P 1'
#
loop_
_entity.id
_entity.type
_entity.pdbx_description
1 polymer ?
#
loop_
_entity_poly.entity_id
_entity_poly.type
_entity_poly.pdbx_seq_one_letter_code
_entity_poly.pdbx_strand_id
1 'polypeptide(L)'
;MKVEQETMYAAALQSLKGCGSRRLQALLDVCRSPSQAWGAVWDEDLRRRTGIPAKIFSQLRQERDVFDWDTFQRRLSFYGVRPVALWDDDYPSWLPFIARPPLVLFCQGTMERDSSSIAIVGSRKAAPMAECRRDAGR
;
A
#
# COMPACT_ATOMS: atom_id res chain seq x y z
N MET A 1 5.22 -15.43 -10.54
CA MET A 1 4.93 -16.13 -9.26
C MET A 1 5.65 -15.51 -8.08
N LYS A 2 6.95 -15.39 -8.12
CA LYS A 2 7.72 -14.80 -7.01
C LYS A 2 7.42 -13.31 -6.79
N VAL A 3 7.21 -12.55 -7.86
CA VAL A 3 6.89 -11.11 -7.83
C VAL A 3 5.50 -10.86 -7.24
N GLU A 4 4.48 -11.61 -7.67
CA GLU A 4 3.12 -11.50 -7.12
C GLU A 4 3.07 -11.78 -5.62
N GLN A 5 3.84 -12.75 -5.16
CA GLN A 5 3.93 -13.07 -3.74
C GLN A 5 4.55 -11.92 -2.93
N GLU A 6 5.64 -11.31 -3.43
CA GLU A 6 6.26 -10.16 -2.79
C GLU A 6 5.31 -8.96 -2.76
N THR A 7 4.55 -8.73 -3.83
CA THR A 7 3.53 -7.68 -3.88
C THR A 7 2.43 -7.92 -2.84
N MET A 8 1.99 -9.15 -2.64
CA MET A 8 1.02 -9.50 -1.59
C MET A 8 1.56 -9.25 -0.17
N TYR A 9 2.81 -9.60 0.10
CA TYR A 9 3.43 -9.28 1.39
C TYR A 9 3.57 -7.78 1.62
N ALA A 10 3.96 -7.03 0.59
CA ALA A 10 4.03 -5.57 0.66
C ALA A 10 2.66 -4.95 0.91
N ALA A 11 1.63 -5.45 0.23
CA ALA A 11 0.25 -5.00 0.43
C ALA A 11 -0.24 -5.29 1.85
N ALA A 12 0.03 -6.46 2.38
CA ALA A 12 -0.32 -6.82 3.75
C ALA A 12 0.40 -5.92 4.77
N LEU A 13 1.71 -5.70 4.62
CA LEU A 13 2.47 -4.81 5.48
C LEU A 13 1.92 -3.37 5.43
N GLN A 14 1.65 -2.84 4.24
CA GLN A 14 1.11 -1.49 4.07
C GLN A 14 -0.30 -1.35 4.65
N SER A 15 -1.07 -2.42 4.70
CA SER A 15 -2.43 -2.43 5.26
C SER A 15 -2.46 -2.40 6.80
N LEU A 16 -1.35 -2.71 7.45
CA LEU A 16 -1.25 -2.60 8.90
C LEU A 16 -1.45 -1.13 9.33
N LYS A 17 -2.25 -0.93 10.34
CA LYS A 17 -2.58 0.42 10.82
C LYS A 17 -1.32 1.16 11.30
N GLY A 18 -1.02 2.27 10.65
CA GLY A 18 0.17 3.06 10.92
C GLY A 18 1.39 2.69 10.07
N CYS A 19 1.29 1.68 9.18
CA CYS A 19 2.33 1.37 8.21
C CYS A 19 2.01 2.03 6.86
N GLY A 20 2.41 3.27 6.69
CA GLY A 20 2.37 3.92 5.37
C GLY A 20 3.58 3.54 4.52
N SER A 21 3.64 4.07 3.29
CA SER A 21 4.74 3.80 2.35
C SER A 21 6.12 4.13 2.93
N ARG A 22 6.24 5.17 3.76
CA ARG A 22 7.50 5.55 4.38
C ARG A 22 8.03 4.49 5.35
N ARG A 23 7.16 3.93 6.20
CA ARG A 23 7.55 2.88 7.16
C ARG A 23 7.76 1.55 6.47
N LEU A 24 6.96 1.25 5.46
CA LEU A 24 7.18 0.10 4.60
C LEU A 24 8.55 0.19 3.93
N GLN A 25 8.90 1.35 3.36
CA GLN A 25 10.23 1.55 2.77
C GLN A 25 11.34 1.31 3.79
N ALA A 26 11.21 1.83 5.00
CA ALA A 26 12.20 1.62 6.07
C ALA A 26 12.36 0.13 6.41
N LEU A 27 11.28 -0.63 6.45
CA LEU A 27 11.33 -2.09 6.64
C LEU A 27 12.04 -2.79 5.48
N LEU A 28 11.75 -2.40 4.24
CA LEU A 28 12.37 -3.00 3.05
C LEU A 28 13.86 -2.65 2.93
N ASP A 29 14.27 -1.45 3.32
CA ASP A 29 15.68 -1.04 3.35
C ASP A 29 16.51 -1.91 4.29
N VAL A 30 15.92 -2.36 5.40
CA VAL A 30 16.57 -3.24 6.38
C VAL A 30 16.45 -4.71 6.02
N CYS A 31 15.25 -5.15 5.65
CA CYS A 31 14.92 -6.58 5.42
C CYS A 31 15.10 -7.02 3.96
N ARG A 32 15.32 -6.09 3.03
CA ARG A 32 15.56 -6.30 1.59
C ARG A 32 14.34 -6.71 0.76
N SER A 33 13.39 -7.46 1.31
CA SER A 33 12.18 -7.83 0.60
C SER A 33 10.95 -7.85 1.50
N PRO A 34 9.74 -7.71 0.93
CA PRO A 34 8.50 -7.79 1.70
C PRO A 34 8.31 -9.11 2.45
N SER A 35 8.63 -10.24 1.82
CA SER A 35 8.53 -11.55 2.47
C SER A 35 9.50 -11.69 3.64
N GLN A 36 10.72 -11.19 3.49
CA GLN A 36 11.71 -11.17 4.56
C GLN A 36 11.30 -10.24 5.70
N ALA A 37 10.73 -9.07 5.38
CA ALA A 37 10.19 -8.16 6.39
C ALA A 37 9.03 -8.78 7.17
N TRP A 38 8.15 -9.48 6.47
CA TRP A 38 7.03 -10.19 7.11
C TRP A 38 7.50 -11.29 8.05
N GLY A 39 8.45 -12.11 7.62
CA GLY A 39 8.99 -13.25 8.38
C GLY A 39 10.10 -12.89 9.38
N ALA A 40 10.54 -11.64 9.44
CA ALA A 40 11.60 -11.23 10.34
C ALA A 40 11.20 -11.32 11.83
N VAL A 41 12.19 -11.41 12.69
CA VAL A 41 11.99 -11.21 14.13
C VAL A 41 11.84 -9.72 14.41
N TRP A 42 10.67 -9.33 14.84
CA TRP A 42 10.35 -7.93 15.14
C TRP A 42 10.76 -7.59 16.56
N ASP A 43 12.06 -7.41 16.75
CA ASP A 43 12.71 -7.09 18.01
C ASP A 43 13.17 -5.62 18.08
N GLU A 44 13.83 -5.27 19.16
CA GLU A 44 14.35 -3.92 19.37
C GLU A 44 15.48 -3.56 18.38
N ASP A 45 16.22 -4.55 17.90
CA ASP A 45 17.25 -4.30 16.88
C ASP A 45 16.63 -3.89 15.55
N LEU A 46 15.61 -4.60 15.09
CA LEU A 46 14.85 -4.23 13.88
C LEU A 46 14.22 -2.84 14.05
N ARG A 47 13.63 -2.57 15.21
CA ARG A 47 13.05 -1.25 15.49
C ARG A 47 14.08 -0.13 15.34
N ARG A 48 15.24 -0.27 15.94
CA ARG A 48 16.31 0.74 15.87
C ARG A 48 16.81 0.95 14.44
N ARG A 49 16.99 -0.13 13.69
CA ARG A 49 17.47 -0.10 12.30
C ARG A 49 16.47 0.58 11.35
N THR A 50 15.19 0.41 11.59
CA THR A 50 14.12 1.04 10.80
C THR A 50 13.81 2.47 11.23
N GLY A 51 14.16 2.85 12.45
CA GLY A 51 13.83 4.15 13.02
C GLY A 51 12.34 4.34 13.34
N ILE A 52 11.56 3.28 13.36
CA ILE A 52 10.12 3.35 13.68
C ILE A 52 9.95 3.62 15.18
N PRO A 53 9.11 4.58 15.59
CA PRO A 53 8.84 4.84 17.00
C PRO A 53 8.33 3.61 17.73
N ALA A 54 8.79 3.40 18.98
CA ALA A 54 8.51 2.19 19.76
C ALA A 54 7.01 1.84 19.86
N LYS A 55 6.17 2.82 20.10
CA LYS A 55 4.72 2.64 20.20
C LYS A 55 4.12 2.12 18.89
N ILE A 56 4.51 2.69 17.78
CA ILE A 56 4.03 2.30 16.43
C ILE A 56 4.58 0.93 16.06
N PHE A 57 5.85 0.68 16.30
CA PHE A 57 6.48 -0.61 16.04
C PHE A 57 5.79 -1.75 16.80
N SER A 58 5.50 -1.55 18.08
CA SER A 58 4.77 -2.52 18.90
C SER A 58 3.36 -2.79 18.35
N GLN A 59 2.65 -1.74 17.93
CA GLN A 59 1.33 -1.87 17.31
C GLN A 59 1.39 -2.65 15.99
N LEU A 60 2.32 -2.32 15.12
CA LEU A 60 2.52 -3.02 13.84
C LEU A 60 2.85 -4.50 14.05
N ARG A 61 3.71 -4.80 15.03
CA ARG A 61 4.05 -6.17 15.38
C ARG A 61 2.82 -6.97 15.84
N GLN A 62 2.00 -6.39 16.71
CA GLN A 62 0.78 -7.03 17.19
C GLN A 62 -0.21 -7.28 16.05
N GLU A 63 -0.42 -6.31 15.19
CA GLU A 63 -1.33 -6.45 14.04
C GLU A 63 -0.82 -7.51 13.05
N ARG A 64 0.48 -7.58 12.80
CA ARG A 64 1.09 -8.63 11.97
C ARG A 64 0.86 -10.02 12.58
N ASP A 65 1.07 -10.17 13.88
CA ASP A 65 0.97 -11.45 14.57
C ASP A 65 -0.45 -12.03 14.54
N VAL A 66 -1.47 -11.18 14.49
CA VAL A 66 -2.89 -11.58 14.41
C VAL A 66 -3.48 -11.42 13.00
N PHE A 67 -2.65 -11.18 12.00
CA PHE A 67 -3.10 -10.92 10.63
C PHE A 67 -3.77 -12.13 10.01
N ASP A 68 -4.99 -11.95 9.54
CA ASP A 68 -5.79 -12.99 8.89
C ASP A 68 -5.66 -12.87 7.37
N TRP A 69 -4.81 -13.71 6.78
CA TRP A 69 -4.56 -13.77 5.35
C TRP A 69 -5.81 -14.14 4.54
N ASP A 70 -6.62 -15.06 5.03
CA ASP A 70 -7.84 -15.49 4.33
C ASP A 70 -8.85 -14.36 4.25
N THR A 71 -9.05 -13.64 5.33
CA THR A 71 -9.91 -12.45 5.33
C THR A 71 -9.36 -11.35 4.44
N PHE A 72 -8.06 -11.12 4.45
CA PHE A 72 -7.42 -10.13 3.58
C PHE A 72 -7.63 -10.44 2.09
N GLN A 73 -7.36 -11.67 1.68
CA GLN A 73 -7.55 -12.11 0.30
C GLN A 73 -9.02 -12.10 -0.12
N ARG A 74 -9.93 -12.55 0.74
CA ARG A 74 -11.38 -12.49 0.47
C ARG A 74 -11.88 -11.06 0.27
N ARG A 75 -11.39 -10.11 1.05
CA ARG A 75 -11.73 -8.70 0.89
C ARG A 75 -11.25 -8.14 -0.44
N LEU A 76 -10.01 -8.42 -0.83
CA LEU A 76 -9.49 -8.02 -2.13
C LEU A 76 -10.35 -8.57 -3.28
N SER A 77 -10.69 -9.86 -3.22
CA SER A 77 -11.53 -10.50 -4.23
C SER A 77 -12.95 -9.94 -4.23
N PHE A 78 -13.56 -9.74 -3.08
CA PHE A 78 -14.92 -9.22 -2.97
C PHE A 78 -15.06 -7.82 -3.59
N TYR A 79 -14.09 -6.95 -3.40
CA TYR A 79 -14.09 -5.60 -3.97
C TYR A 79 -13.48 -5.54 -5.37
N GLY A 80 -13.02 -6.67 -5.92
CA GLY A 80 -12.32 -6.68 -7.21
C GLY A 80 -11.05 -5.82 -7.22
N VAL A 81 -10.36 -5.76 -6.09
CA VAL A 81 -9.15 -4.95 -5.90
C VAL A 81 -7.92 -5.82 -5.99
N ARG A 82 -6.92 -5.37 -6.72
CA ARG A 82 -5.59 -6.00 -6.77
C ARG A 82 -4.50 -5.05 -6.29
N PRO A 83 -3.53 -5.54 -5.52
CA PRO A 83 -2.35 -4.75 -5.20
C PRO A 83 -1.41 -4.68 -6.40
N VAL A 84 -0.80 -3.50 -6.59
CA VAL A 84 0.23 -3.25 -7.60
C VAL A 84 1.39 -2.54 -6.91
N ALA A 85 2.54 -3.15 -6.89
CA ALA A 85 3.72 -2.60 -6.25
C ALA A 85 4.60 -1.81 -7.23
N LEU A 86 5.45 -0.95 -6.68
CA LEU A 86 6.37 -0.10 -7.46
C LEU A 86 7.24 -0.88 -8.47
N TRP A 87 7.53 -2.14 -8.18
CA TRP A 87 8.32 -3.03 -9.04
C TRP A 87 7.50 -3.84 -10.04
N ASP A 88 6.17 -3.73 -10.02
CA ASP A 88 5.30 -4.43 -10.95
C ASP A 88 5.19 -3.67 -12.28
N ASP A 89 5.07 -4.42 -13.38
CA ASP A 89 4.95 -3.83 -14.72
C ASP A 89 3.69 -2.96 -14.88
N ASP A 90 2.65 -3.25 -14.13
CA ASP A 90 1.39 -2.50 -14.13
C ASP A 90 1.43 -1.21 -13.30
N TYR A 91 2.53 -0.95 -12.59
CA TYR A 91 2.66 0.28 -11.83
C TYR A 91 2.73 1.48 -12.79
N PRO A 92 1.99 2.59 -12.54
CA PRO A 92 1.99 3.74 -13.43
C PRO A 92 3.39 4.30 -13.66
N SER A 93 3.81 4.42 -14.93
CA SER A 93 5.18 4.79 -15.31
C SER A 93 5.62 6.19 -14.86
N TRP A 94 4.67 7.09 -14.67
CA TRP A 94 4.92 8.47 -14.22
C TRP A 94 4.93 8.65 -12.71
N LEU A 95 4.30 7.72 -11.96
CA LEU A 95 4.15 7.85 -10.51
C LEU A 95 5.46 7.76 -9.72
N PRO A 96 6.48 6.97 -10.13
CA PRO A 96 7.77 6.95 -9.43
C PRO A 96 8.51 8.29 -9.40
N PHE A 97 8.15 9.23 -10.27
CA PHE A 97 8.81 10.53 -10.36
C PHE A 97 8.30 11.57 -9.37
N ILE A 98 7.23 11.30 -8.63
CA ILE A 98 6.81 12.18 -7.54
C ILE A 98 7.73 12.03 -6.32
N ALA A 99 7.75 13.04 -5.44
CA ALA A 99 8.67 13.09 -4.30
C ALA A 99 8.55 11.89 -3.35
N ARG A 100 7.35 11.32 -3.20
CA ARG A 100 7.07 10.16 -2.35
C ARG A 100 6.06 9.24 -3.02
N PRO A 101 6.52 8.40 -3.95
CA PRO A 101 5.61 7.46 -4.60
C PRO A 101 5.12 6.42 -3.61
N PRO A 102 3.82 6.06 -3.65
CA PRO A 102 3.32 4.94 -2.85
C PRO A 102 3.97 3.64 -3.32
N LEU A 103 4.43 2.81 -2.37
CA LEU A 103 5.06 1.53 -2.71
C LEU A 103 4.06 0.50 -3.23
N VAL A 104 2.84 0.54 -2.74
CA VAL A 104 1.75 -0.34 -3.17
C VAL A 104 0.50 0.48 -3.44
N LEU A 105 -0.09 0.26 -4.60
CA LEU A 105 -1.40 0.76 -4.98
C LEU A 105 -2.42 -0.36 -4.87
N PHE A 106 -3.61 -0.04 -4.40
CA PHE A 106 -4.77 -0.94 -4.47
C PHE A 106 -5.64 -0.50 -5.64
N CYS A 107 -5.65 -1.29 -6.69
CA CYS A 107 -6.25 -0.94 -7.97
C CYS A 107 -7.53 -1.74 -8.21
N GLN A 108 -8.57 -1.05 -8.66
CA GLN A 108 -9.81 -1.65 -9.13
C GLN A 108 -9.96 -1.34 -10.63
N GLY A 109 -10.28 -2.35 -11.42
CA GLY A 109 -10.39 -2.21 -12.88
C GLY A 109 -9.03 -2.21 -13.58
N THR A 110 -9.00 -1.69 -14.81
CA THR A 110 -7.82 -1.65 -15.67
C THR A 110 -7.21 -0.25 -15.67
N MET A 111 -5.90 -0.15 -15.55
CA MET A 111 -5.17 1.10 -15.74
C MET A 111 -4.64 1.17 -17.17
N GLU A 112 -5.06 2.21 -17.92
CA GLU A 112 -4.51 2.49 -19.24
C GLU A 112 -3.20 3.28 -19.09
N ARG A 113 -2.14 2.80 -19.75
CA ARG A 113 -0.78 3.37 -19.60
C ARG A 113 -0.59 4.72 -20.25
N ASP A 114 -1.27 4.99 -21.36
CA ASP A 114 -0.99 6.14 -22.23
C ASP A 114 -2.18 7.12 -22.38
N SER A 115 -3.12 7.10 -21.45
CA SER A 115 -4.24 8.02 -21.49
C SER A 115 -3.92 9.37 -20.87
N SER A 116 -4.46 10.45 -21.44
CA SER A 116 -4.43 11.77 -20.83
C SER A 116 -5.19 11.73 -19.49
N SER A 117 -4.58 12.29 -18.46
CA SER A 117 -5.14 12.24 -17.10
C SER A 117 -5.58 13.62 -16.64
N ILE A 118 -6.69 13.66 -15.92
CA ILE A 118 -7.18 14.87 -15.25
C ILE A 118 -7.25 14.58 -13.77
N ALA A 119 -6.66 15.48 -12.96
CA ALA A 119 -6.74 15.39 -11.51
C ALA A 119 -8.03 16.06 -11.00
N ILE A 120 -8.81 15.33 -10.21
CA ILE A 120 -9.97 15.84 -9.49
C ILE A 120 -9.64 15.81 -8.00
N VAL A 121 -9.58 16.99 -7.39
CA VAL A 121 -9.15 17.15 -5.99
C VAL A 121 -10.29 17.76 -5.18
N GLY A 122 -10.48 17.29 -3.96
CA GLY A 122 -11.51 17.83 -3.08
C GLY A 122 -11.45 17.26 -1.67
N SER A 123 -12.22 17.87 -0.78
CA SER A 123 -12.37 17.37 0.60
C SER A 123 -13.27 16.12 0.64
N ARG A 124 -13.20 15.38 1.76
CA ARG A 124 -14.08 14.22 2.01
C ARG A 124 -15.55 14.63 2.12
N LYS A 125 -15.83 15.83 2.63
CA LYS A 125 -17.17 16.44 2.61
C LYS A 125 -17.30 17.27 1.34
N ALA A 126 -18.02 16.76 0.36
CA ALA A 126 -18.32 17.50 -0.85
C ALA A 126 -19.37 18.58 -0.58
N ALA A 127 -19.18 19.77 -1.16
CA ALA A 127 -20.26 20.76 -1.24
C ALA A 127 -21.32 20.27 -2.25
N PRO A 128 -22.62 20.66 -2.11
CA PRO A 128 -23.69 20.20 -2.99
C PRO A 128 -23.41 20.38 -4.50
N MET A 129 -22.74 21.46 -4.87
CA MET A 129 -22.35 21.73 -6.27
C MET A 129 -21.26 20.79 -6.78
N ALA A 130 -20.34 20.34 -5.92
CA ALA A 130 -19.29 19.39 -6.27
C ALA A 130 -19.86 17.98 -6.47
N GLU A 131 -20.88 17.61 -5.73
CA GLU A 131 -21.61 16.34 -5.90
C GLU A 131 -22.30 16.28 -7.26
N CYS A 132 -23.00 17.37 -7.63
CA CYS A 132 -23.68 17.47 -8.92
C CYS A 132 -22.71 17.30 -10.12
N ARG A 133 -21.49 17.84 -10.03
CA ARG A 133 -20.47 17.69 -11.09
C ARG A 133 -19.90 16.28 -11.18
N ARG A 134 -19.82 15.55 -10.07
CA ARG A 134 -19.35 14.15 -10.10
C ARG A 134 -20.33 13.23 -10.82
N ASP A 135 -21.61 13.47 -10.59
CA ASP A 135 -22.68 12.66 -11.23
C ASP A 135 -22.79 12.92 -12.74
N ALA A 136 -22.46 14.13 -13.20
CA ALA A 136 -22.45 14.48 -14.62
C ALA A 136 -21.23 13.92 -15.39
N GLY A 137 -20.20 13.42 -14.72
CA GLY A 137 -18.99 12.87 -15.31
C GLY A 137 -18.95 11.34 -15.45
N ARG A 138 -20.07 10.66 -15.21
CA ARG A 138 -20.18 9.20 -15.34
C ARG A 138 -20.82 8.77 -16.66
#